data_007713f3016678dcff6e60d720c47f97
#
_entry.id   007713f3016678dcff6e60d720c47f97
#
_cell.length_a   1.000
_cell.length_b   1.000
_cell.length_c   1.000
_cell.angle_alpha   90.00
_cell.angle_beta   90.00
_cell.angle_gamma   90.00
#
_symmetry.space_group_name_H-M   'P 1'
#
loop_
_entity.id
_entity.type
_entity.pdbx_description
1 polymer ?
#
loop_
_entity_poly.entity_id
_entity_poly.type
_entity_poly.pdbx_seq_one_letter_code
_entity_poly.pdbx_strand_id
1 'polypeptide(L)'
;MKENRRSVWSWALYDWANSAYATTVMAGFFPIFFKEYWADPNNPNQSTFYLGMANSIYAIVVAALAPFLGAIADQGSKKKKLLIFFAFMGSIMTGGLCIINQGHWQLAVLFYMIATIGYASSNIFYDSLITDIATEKKVDSVSSLGYGLGYLGGGLLFLLNVIMYLKPHFLVFLMEQQQLNFLF
;
A
#
# COMPACT_ATOMS: atom_id res chain seq x y z
N MET A 1 -18.26 -20.55 15.81
CA MET A 1 -18.72 -19.20 15.38
C MET A 1 -19.45 -19.33 14.04
N LYS A 2 -20.59 -18.64 13.85
CA LYS A 2 -21.21 -18.56 12.52
C LYS A 2 -20.40 -17.58 11.68
N GLU A 3 -19.91 -18.05 10.53
CA GLU A 3 -19.23 -17.23 9.56
C GLU A 3 -20.13 -16.05 9.13
N ASN A 4 -19.65 -14.83 9.32
CA ASN A 4 -20.37 -13.65 8.84
C ASN A 4 -19.85 -13.30 7.44
N ARG A 5 -20.65 -13.58 6.42
CA ARG A 5 -20.32 -13.33 5.02
C ARG A 5 -19.88 -11.89 4.77
N ARG A 6 -20.48 -10.92 5.48
CA ARG A 6 -20.11 -9.51 5.37
C ARG A 6 -18.69 -9.23 5.90
N SER A 7 -18.29 -9.89 7.00
CA SER A 7 -16.94 -9.74 7.54
C SER A 7 -15.88 -10.33 6.61
N VAL A 8 -16.15 -11.47 5.99
CA VAL A 8 -15.26 -12.10 5.00
C VAL A 8 -15.04 -11.18 3.79
N TRP A 9 -16.13 -10.63 3.22
CA TRP A 9 -16.01 -9.71 2.10
C TRP A 9 -15.30 -8.40 2.47
N SER A 10 -15.58 -7.84 3.66
CA SER A 10 -14.88 -6.63 4.13
C SER A 10 -13.38 -6.88 4.30
N TRP A 11 -13.00 -8.05 4.79
CA TRP A 11 -11.60 -8.46 4.95
C TRP A 11 -10.93 -8.62 3.58
N ALA A 12 -11.54 -9.32 2.65
CA ALA A 12 -11.01 -9.53 1.31
C ALA A 12 -10.92 -8.22 0.49
N LEU A 13 -11.89 -7.30 0.66
CA LEU A 13 -11.85 -5.97 0.04
C LEU A 13 -10.77 -5.05 0.64
N TYR A 14 -10.39 -5.28 1.91
CA TYR A 14 -9.23 -4.58 2.45
C TYR A 14 -7.96 -4.97 1.70
N ASP A 15 -7.77 -6.26 1.39
CA ASP A 15 -6.61 -6.72 0.62
C ASP A 15 -6.61 -6.16 -0.82
N TRP A 16 -7.77 -6.08 -1.46
CA TRP A 16 -7.93 -5.37 -2.74
C TRP A 16 -7.35 -3.96 -2.68
N ALA A 17 -7.70 -3.18 -1.67
CA ALA A 17 -7.25 -1.78 -1.53
C ALA A 17 -5.78 -1.69 -1.13
N ASN A 18 -5.35 -2.54 -0.19
CA ASN A 18 -4.02 -2.50 0.41
C ASN A 18 -2.92 -2.99 -0.55
N SER A 19 -3.22 -3.97 -1.40
CA SER A 19 -2.28 -4.50 -2.40
C SER A 19 -1.87 -3.47 -3.45
N ALA A 20 -2.64 -2.41 -3.62
CA ALA A 20 -2.31 -1.26 -4.46
C ALA A 20 -0.98 -0.59 -4.04
N TYR A 21 -0.69 -0.53 -2.74
CA TYR A 21 0.57 0.03 -2.25
C TYR A 21 1.77 -0.79 -2.72
N ALA A 22 1.71 -2.11 -2.58
CA ALA A 22 2.82 -2.99 -2.97
C ALA A 22 3.10 -2.92 -4.48
N THR A 23 2.06 -2.97 -5.30
CA THR A 23 2.21 -3.00 -6.76
C THR A 23 2.53 -1.62 -7.33
N THR A 24 1.79 -0.59 -6.94
CA THR A 24 1.89 0.74 -7.52
C THR A 24 3.03 1.54 -6.90
N VAL A 25 3.12 1.58 -5.56
CA VAL A 25 4.13 2.41 -4.88
C VAL A 25 5.45 1.68 -4.78
N MET A 26 5.50 0.53 -4.08
CA MET A 26 6.78 -0.14 -3.79
C MET A 26 7.48 -0.68 -5.02
N ALA A 27 6.77 -1.43 -5.87
CA ALA A 27 7.36 -2.10 -7.03
C ALA A 27 7.36 -1.24 -8.29
N GLY A 28 6.36 -0.39 -8.48
CA GLY A 28 6.16 0.37 -9.71
C GLY A 28 6.80 1.76 -9.68
N PHE A 29 6.07 2.72 -9.13
CA PHE A 29 6.37 4.13 -9.35
C PHE A 29 7.43 4.72 -8.42
N PHE A 30 7.49 4.34 -7.14
CA PHE A 30 8.43 4.98 -6.22
C PHE A 30 9.89 4.81 -6.65
N PRO A 31 10.39 3.62 -7.06
CA PRO A 31 11.77 3.47 -7.50
C PRO A 31 12.12 4.36 -8.69
N ILE A 32 11.20 4.53 -9.64
CA ILE A 32 11.38 5.34 -10.84
C ILE A 32 11.42 6.82 -10.46
N PHE A 33 10.38 7.31 -9.76
CA PHE A 33 10.31 8.70 -9.31
C PHE A 33 11.44 9.08 -8.38
N PHE A 34 11.84 8.17 -7.50
CA PHE A 34 12.98 8.41 -6.62
C PHE A 34 14.25 8.71 -7.41
N LYS A 35 14.51 7.92 -8.43
CA LYS A 35 15.70 8.04 -9.28
C LYS A 35 15.67 9.26 -10.18
N GLU A 36 14.51 9.56 -10.79
CA GLU A 36 14.39 10.58 -11.83
C GLU A 36 14.03 11.96 -11.29
N TYR A 37 13.34 12.04 -10.16
CA TYR A 37 12.78 13.28 -9.64
C TYR A 37 13.41 13.73 -8.32
N TRP A 38 13.53 12.83 -7.34
CA TRP A 38 14.02 13.22 -6.01
C TRP A 38 15.52 13.08 -5.83
N ALA A 39 16.16 12.06 -6.40
CA ALA A 39 17.61 11.87 -6.34
C ALA A 39 18.32 12.55 -7.52
N ASP A 40 19.64 12.41 -7.59
CA ASP A 40 20.43 12.93 -8.71
C ASP A 40 20.34 11.99 -9.92
N PRO A 41 19.71 12.41 -11.03
CA PRO A 41 19.58 11.57 -12.22
C PRO A 41 20.94 11.22 -12.87
N ASN A 42 21.98 12.04 -12.64
CA ASN A 42 23.31 11.82 -13.18
C ASN A 42 24.10 10.74 -12.43
N ASN A 43 23.61 10.36 -11.23
CA ASN A 43 24.24 9.33 -10.40
C ASN A 43 23.29 8.18 -10.04
N PRO A 44 22.91 7.33 -11.01
CA PRO A 44 21.93 6.27 -10.82
C PRO A 44 22.38 5.18 -9.82
N ASN A 45 23.68 4.98 -9.65
CA ASN A 45 24.20 4.02 -8.68
C ASN A 45 23.97 4.50 -7.24
N GLN A 46 24.14 5.79 -6.99
CA GLN A 46 23.88 6.39 -5.68
C GLN A 46 22.40 6.33 -5.32
N SER A 47 21.50 6.61 -6.26
CA SER A 47 20.05 6.48 -6.07
C SER A 47 19.65 5.06 -5.71
N THR A 48 20.20 4.07 -6.42
CA THR A 48 19.97 2.65 -6.14
C THR A 48 20.48 2.25 -4.75
N PHE A 49 21.64 2.74 -4.37
CA PHE A 49 22.20 2.52 -3.04
C PHE A 49 21.31 3.08 -1.93
N TYR A 50 20.86 4.33 -2.05
CA TYR A 50 19.98 4.95 -1.06
C TYR A 50 18.63 4.24 -0.94
N LEU A 51 18.06 3.82 -2.06
CA LEU A 51 16.81 3.03 -2.05
C LEU A 51 17.01 1.66 -1.39
N GLY A 52 18.12 0.98 -1.71
CA GLY A 52 18.49 -0.29 -1.08
C GLY A 52 18.70 -0.15 0.43
N MET A 53 19.38 0.91 0.86
CA MET A 53 19.59 1.22 2.28
C MET A 53 18.24 1.51 2.98
N ALA A 54 17.35 2.29 2.37
CA ALA A 54 16.02 2.57 2.91
C ALA A 54 15.20 1.28 3.07
N ASN A 55 15.22 0.41 2.05
CA ASN A 55 14.55 -0.88 2.09
C ASN A 55 15.09 -1.79 3.20
N SER A 56 16.41 -1.78 3.41
CA SER A 56 17.03 -2.55 4.49
C SER A 56 16.65 -2.01 5.87
N ILE A 57 16.66 -0.69 6.04
CA ILE A 57 16.33 -0.05 7.32
C ILE A 57 14.87 -0.32 7.70
N TYR A 58 13.91 -0.08 6.79
CA TYR A 58 12.51 -0.33 7.13
C TYR A 58 12.26 -1.82 7.40
N ALA A 59 12.91 -2.73 6.66
CA ALA A 59 12.77 -4.16 6.89
C ALA A 59 13.25 -4.58 8.30
N ILE A 60 14.38 -4.03 8.76
CA ILE A 60 14.89 -4.24 10.12
C ILE A 60 13.89 -3.70 11.16
N VAL A 61 13.38 -2.49 10.94
CA VAL A 61 12.38 -1.87 11.84
C VAL A 61 11.12 -2.73 11.91
N VAL A 62 10.59 -3.17 10.77
CA VAL A 62 9.39 -4.04 10.73
C VAL A 62 9.67 -5.38 11.41
N ALA A 63 10.82 -6.01 11.14
CA ALA A 63 11.20 -7.28 11.78
C ALA A 63 11.31 -7.15 13.31
N ALA A 64 11.84 -6.02 13.79
CA ALA A 64 11.91 -5.75 15.23
C ALA A 64 10.54 -5.48 15.86
N LEU A 65 9.64 -4.79 15.13
CA LEU A 65 8.29 -4.49 15.60
C LEU A 65 7.34 -5.70 15.52
N ALA A 66 7.52 -6.59 14.57
CA ALA A 66 6.58 -7.69 14.28
C ALA A 66 6.24 -8.56 15.50
N PRO A 67 7.17 -9.00 16.36
CA PRO A 67 6.83 -9.78 17.56
C PRO A 67 5.95 -9.01 18.54
N PHE A 68 6.20 -7.70 18.73
CA PHE A 68 5.41 -6.86 19.63
C PHE A 68 4.00 -6.61 19.08
N LEU A 69 3.91 -6.31 17.77
CA LEU A 69 2.63 -6.09 17.11
C LEU A 69 1.81 -7.38 17.04
N GLY A 70 2.46 -8.52 16.81
CA GLY A 70 1.86 -9.85 16.87
C GLY A 70 1.28 -10.16 18.26
N ALA A 71 2.05 -9.96 19.32
CA ALA A 71 1.57 -10.15 20.68
C ALA A 71 0.38 -9.26 21.04
N ILE A 72 0.33 -8.01 20.53
CA ILE A 72 -0.83 -7.13 20.68
C ILE A 72 -2.02 -7.64 19.85
N ALA A 73 -1.76 -8.16 18.66
CA ALA A 73 -2.79 -8.73 17.81
C ALA A 73 -3.45 -9.96 18.46
N ASP A 74 -2.69 -10.80 19.14
CA ASP A 74 -3.21 -11.98 19.84
C ASP A 74 -4.14 -11.64 21.00
N GLN A 75 -3.97 -10.47 21.63
CA GLN A 75 -4.88 -9.99 22.68
C GLN A 75 -6.28 -9.57 22.18
N GLY A 76 -6.52 -9.54 20.89
CA GLY A 76 -7.82 -9.49 20.21
C GLY A 76 -8.56 -8.14 20.21
N SER A 77 -8.57 -7.40 21.29
CA SER A 77 -9.49 -6.25 21.45
C SER A 77 -9.13 -5.00 20.61
N LYS A 78 -7.89 -4.90 20.13
CA LYS A 78 -7.36 -3.68 19.48
C LYS A 78 -7.00 -3.88 18.00
N LYS A 79 -7.09 -5.10 17.45
CA LYS A 79 -6.69 -5.44 16.07
C LYS A 79 -7.16 -4.42 15.04
N LYS A 80 -8.48 -4.17 14.98
CA LYS A 80 -9.07 -3.25 13.98
C LYS A 80 -8.60 -1.80 14.15
N LYS A 81 -8.45 -1.33 15.39
CA LYS A 81 -7.98 0.05 15.65
C LYS A 81 -6.55 0.24 15.17
N LEU A 82 -5.68 -0.73 15.44
CA LEU A 82 -4.28 -0.68 15.03
C LEU A 82 -4.11 -0.89 13.54
N LEU A 83 -4.89 -1.79 12.93
CA LEU A 83 -4.97 -1.91 11.47
C LEU A 83 -5.30 -0.56 10.83
N ILE A 84 -6.36 0.09 11.28
CA ILE A 84 -6.79 1.40 10.77
C ILE A 84 -5.69 2.44 10.97
N PHE A 85 -5.10 2.52 12.15
CA PHE A 85 -4.02 3.45 12.46
C PHE A 85 -2.84 3.30 11.49
N PHE A 86 -2.32 2.09 11.33
CA PHE A 86 -1.18 1.83 10.45
C PHE A 86 -1.50 2.00 8.97
N ALA A 87 -2.70 1.58 8.54
CA ALA A 87 -3.15 1.78 7.17
C ALA A 87 -3.28 3.28 6.83
N PHE A 88 -3.89 4.09 7.71
CA PHE A 88 -3.96 5.54 7.52
C PHE A 88 -2.59 6.21 7.60
N MET A 89 -1.71 5.79 8.50
CA MET A 89 -0.34 6.27 8.55
C MET A 89 0.36 6.03 7.20
N GLY A 90 0.27 4.81 6.66
CA GLY A 90 0.82 4.48 5.35
C GLY A 90 0.24 5.33 4.22
N SER A 91 -1.08 5.49 4.19
CA SER A 91 -1.78 6.28 3.17
C SER A 91 -1.44 7.77 3.22
N ILE A 92 -1.39 8.37 4.42
CA ILE A 92 -1.04 9.78 4.60
C ILE A 92 0.40 10.04 4.18
N MET A 93 1.34 9.17 4.56
CA MET A 93 2.74 9.32 4.16
C MET A 93 2.94 9.13 2.65
N THR A 94 2.20 8.19 2.04
CA THR A 94 2.20 8.02 0.58
C THR A 94 1.64 9.26 -0.12
N GLY A 95 0.52 9.79 0.35
CA GLY A 95 -0.06 11.04 -0.16
C GLY A 95 0.89 12.23 0.02
N GLY A 96 1.61 12.26 1.13
CA GLY A 96 2.62 13.29 1.41
C GLY A 96 3.79 13.32 0.43
N LEU A 97 4.07 12.24 -0.30
CA LEU A 97 5.09 12.26 -1.37
C LEU A 97 4.78 13.30 -2.46
N CYS A 98 3.50 13.62 -2.69
CA CYS A 98 3.09 14.59 -3.70
C CYS A 98 3.56 16.03 -3.43
N ILE A 99 3.85 16.37 -2.17
CA ILE A 99 4.27 17.72 -1.77
C ILE A 99 5.79 17.87 -1.68
N ILE A 100 6.55 16.80 -1.92
CA ILE A 100 8.01 16.83 -1.82
C ILE A 100 8.59 17.31 -3.14
N ASN A 101 9.31 18.45 -3.07
CA ASN A 101 9.95 19.05 -4.23
C ASN A 101 11.10 18.21 -4.78
N GLN A 102 11.45 18.45 -6.05
CA GLN A 102 12.57 17.82 -6.72
C GLN A 102 13.89 18.01 -5.93
N GLY A 103 14.73 16.99 -5.91
CA GLY A 103 16.02 17.01 -5.23
C GLY A 103 15.98 16.73 -3.72
N HIS A 104 14.80 16.70 -3.10
CA HIS A 104 14.65 16.40 -1.66
C HIS A 104 14.54 14.90 -1.37
N TRP A 105 15.51 14.12 -1.84
CA TRP A 105 15.51 12.67 -1.73
C TRP A 105 15.42 12.14 -0.30
N GLN A 106 16.01 12.84 0.69
CA GLN A 106 15.98 12.42 2.10
C GLN A 106 14.56 12.41 2.65
N LEU A 107 13.77 13.44 2.32
CA LEU A 107 12.36 13.50 2.71
C LEU A 107 11.52 12.44 1.99
N ALA A 108 11.77 12.23 0.70
CA ALA A 108 11.08 11.19 -0.06
C ALA A 108 11.35 9.79 0.52
N VAL A 109 12.60 9.47 0.86
CA VAL A 109 12.98 8.22 1.53
C VAL A 109 12.32 8.09 2.89
N LEU A 110 12.33 9.16 3.70
CA LEU A 110 11.70 9.14 5.03
C LEU A 110 10.20 8.85 4.95
N PHE A 111 9.49 9.54 4.06
CA PHE A 111 8.04 9.34 3.86
C PHE A 111 7.76 7.92 3.34
N TYR A 112 8.53 7.45 2.38
CA TYR A 112 8.43 6.08 1.86
C TYR A 112 8.67 5.03 2.95
N MET A 113 9.69 5.19 3.78
CA MET A 113 9.98 4.25 4.88
C MET A 113 8.83 4.20 5.89
N ILE A 114 8.30 5.36 6.31
CA ILE A 114 7.18 5.41 7.25
C ILE A 114 5.92 4.81 6.61
N ALA A 115 5.67 5.10 5.34
CA ALA A 115 4.56 4.51 4.58
C ALA A 115 4.66 2.99 4.52
N THR A 116 5.86 2.46 4.23
CA THR A 116 6.11 1.01 4.15
C THR A 116 6.00 0.32 5.51
N ILE A 117 6.48 0.98 6.59
CA ILE A 117 6.28 0.49 7.96
C ILE A 117 4.79 0.44 8.29
N GLY A 118 4.02 1.46 7.92
CA GLY A 118 2.56 1.48 8.08
C GLY A 118 1.89 0.35 7.33
N TYR A 119 2.22 0.17 6.06
CA TYR A 119 1.73 -0.93 5.23
C TYR A 119 2.04 -2.31 5.85
N ALA A 120 3.31 -2.57 6.17
CA ALA A 120 3.72 -3.86 6.72
C ALA A 120 3.10 -4.14 8.09
N SER A 121 3.04 -3.11 8.97
CA SER A 121 2.42 -3.24 10.30
C SER A 121 0.90 -3.46 10.21
N SER A 122 0.21 -2.82 9.27
CA SER A 122 -1.22 -3.05 9.05
C SER A 122 -1.50 -4.48 8.60
N ASN A 123 -0.63 -5.09 7.79
CA ASN A 123 -0.76 -6.47 7.35
C ASN A 123 -0.69 -7.46 8.52
N ILE A 124 0.14 -7.23 9.54
CA ILE A 124 0.18 -8.09 10.74
C ILE A 124 -1.21 -8.17 11.39
N PHE A 125 -1.90 -7.04 11.53
CA PHE A 125 -3.25 -7.02 12.09
C PHE A 125 -4.31 -7.56 11.13
N TYR A 126 -4.17 -7.32 9.84
CA TYR A 126 -5.02 -7.87 8.79
C TYR A 126 -4.99 -9.39 8.79
N ASP A 127 -3.80 -9.98 8.77
CA ASP A 127 -3.61 -11.43 8.81
C ASP A 127 -4.17 -12.05 10.10
N SER A 128 -3.99 -11.39 11.24
CA SER A 128 -4.52 -11.86 12.52
C SER A 128 -6.06 -11.86 12.59
N LEU A 129 -6.75 -11.06 11.77
CA LEU A 129 -8.21 -11.01 11.75
C LEU A 129 -8.85 -12.20 11.05
N ILE A 130 -8.12 -12.98 10.24
CA ILE A 130 -8.68 -14.12 9.53
C ILE A 130 -9.23 -15.18 10.49
N THR A 131 -8.56 -15.38 11.64
CA THR A 131 -8.98 -16.32 12.68
C THR A 131 -10.27 -15.91 13.40
N ASP A 132 -10.60 -14.62 13.35
CA ASP A 132 -11.84 -14.08 13.95
C ASP A 132 -13.06 -14.20 13.02
N ILE A 133 -12.83 -14.31 11.71
CA ILE A 133 -13.87 -14.26 10.67
C ILE A 133 -14.11 -15.57 9.94
N ALA A 134 -13.10 -16.46 9.91
CA ALA A 134 -13.16 -17.76 9.24
C ALA A 134 -13.05 -18.90 10.25
N THR A 135 -13.75 -20.02 9.98
CA THR A 135 -13.55 -21.25 10.72
C THR A 135 -12.32 -21.99 10.18
N GLU A 136 -11.70 -22.86 10.98
CA GLU A 136 -10.52 -23.64 10.57
C GLU A 136 -10.69 -24.34 9.21
N LYS A 137 -11.89 -24.86 8.94
CA LYS A 137 -12.21 -25.56 7.69
C LYS A 137 -12.28 -24.64 6.47
N LYS A 138 -12.39 -23.32 6.67
CA LYS A 138 -12.60 -22.33 5.60
C LYS A 138 -11.50 -21.28 5.50
N VAL A 139 -10.53 -21.29 6.41
CA VAL A 139 -9.40 -20.33 6.43
C VAL A 139 -8.72 -20.29 5.07
N ASP A 140 -8.40 -21.43 4.48
CA ASP A 140 -7.74 -21.51 3.18
C ASP A 140 -8.56 -20.87 2.06
N SER A 141 -9.88 -21.14 2.06
CA SER A 141 -10.78 -20.57 1.05
C SER A 141 -10.95 -19.05 1.21
N VAL A 142 -11.05 -18.57 2.44
CA VAL A 142 -11.13 -17.12 2.74
C VAL A 142 -9.82 -16.43 2.41
N SER A 143 -8.69 -17.04 2.77
CA SER A 143 -7.36 -16.53 2.43
C SER A 143 -7.16 -16.44 0.91
N SER A 144 -7.52 -17.51 0.18
CA SER A 144 -7.44 -17.51 -1.29
C SER A 144 -8.31 -16.42 -1.93
N LEU A 145 -9.49 -16.14 -1.37
CA LEU A 145 -10.35 -15.05 -1.82
C LEU A 145 -9.68 -13.69 -1.61
N GLY A 146 -9.07 -13.46 -0.44
CA GLY A 146 -8.34 -12.23 -0.14
C GLY A 146 -7.20 -12.02 -1.14
N TYR A 147 -6.30 -13.00 -1.26
CA TYR A 147 -5.19 -12.95 -2.21
C TYR A 147 -5.65 -12.72 -3.65
N GLY A 148 -6.69 -13.43 -4.11
CA GLY A 148 -7.23 -13.24 -5.45
C GLY A 148 -7.72 -11.82 -5.70
N LEU A 149 -8.46 -11.25 -4.74
CA LEU A 149 -8.92 -9.87 -4.80
C LEU A 149 -7.76 -8.89 -4.67
N GLY A 150 -6.76 -9.15 -3.82
CA GLY A 150 -5.56 -8.34 -3.69
C GLY A 150 -4.80 -8.22 -5.01
N TYR A 151 -4.53 -9.35 -5.69
CA TYR A 151 -3.89 -9.33 -7.01
C TYR A 151 -4.70 -8.57 -8.05
N LEU A 152 -6.02 -8.76 -8.08
CA LEU A 152 -6.89 -8.03 -9.00
C LEU A 152 -6.89 -6.52 -8.69
N GLY A 153 -7.02 -6.14 -7.42
CA GLY A 153 -7.05 -4.73 -7.01
C GLY A 153 -5.74 -4.02 -7.30
N GLY A 154 -4.62 -4.61 -6.86
CA GLY A 154 -3.29 -4.08 -7.13
C GLY A 154 -2.98 -4.02 -8.62
N GLY A 155 -3.29 -5.07 -9.37
CA GLY A 155 -3.04 -5.14 -10.82
C GLY A 155 -3.88 -4.13 -11.62
N LEU A 156 -5.17 -3.99 -11.30
CA LEU A 156 -6.04 -3.03 -11.99
C LEU A 156 -5.62 -1.59 -11.70
N LEU A 157 -5.30 -1.25 -10.44
CA LEU A 157 -4.84 0.10 -10.13
C LEU A 157 -3.48 0.38 -10.78
N PHE A 158 -2.57 -0.58 -10.76
CA PHE A 158 -1.27 -0.44 -11.42
C PHE A 158 -1.44 -0.20 -12.92
N LEU A 159 -2.30 -0.99 -13.58
CA LEU A 159 -2.62 -0.80 -15.00
C LEU A 159 -3.19 0.60 -15.29
N LEU A 160 -4.13 1.08 -14.47
CA LEU A 160 -4.67 2.43 -14.60
C LEU A 160 -3.58 3.49 -14.48
N ASN A 161 -2.71 3.38 -13.48
CA ASN A 161 -1.60 4.33 -13.30
C ASN A 161 -0.60 4.29 -14.47
N VAL A 162 -0.31 3.12 -15.02
CA VAL A 162 0.54 2.99 -16.22
C VAL A 162 -0.11 3.66 -17.43
N ILE A 163 -1.42 3.46 -17.64
CA ILE A 163 -2.16 4.14 -18.71
C ILE A 163 -2.12 5.66 -18.54
N MET A 164 -2.33 6.15 -17.32
CA MET A 164 -2.24 7.57 -16.98
C MET A 164 -0.86 8.15 -17.28
N TYR A 165 0.18 7.42 -16.95
CA TYR A 165 1.56 7.83 -17.21
C TYR A 165 1.89 7.86 -18.71
N LEU A 166 1.48 6.83 -19.45
CA LEU A 166 1.77 6.70 -20.90
C LEU A 166 0.89 7.59 -21.77
N LYS A 167 -0.33 7.91 -21.34
CA LYS A 167 -1.32 8.71 -22.08
C LYS A 167 -1.91 9.83 -21.24
N PRO A 168 -1.14 10.84 -20.84
CA PRO A 168 -1.61 11.92 -19.96
C PRO A 168 -2.78 12.71 -20.59
N HIS A 169 -2.83 12.87 -21.92
CA HIS A 169 -3.93 13.54 -22.64
C HIS A 169 -5.26 12.79 -22.57
N PHE A 170 -5.25 11.48 -22.33
CA PHE A 170 -6.49 10.70 -22.21
C PHE A 170 -7.31 11.09 -20.97
N LEU A 171 -6.65 11.41 -19.87
CA LEU A 171 -7.31 11.91 -18.66
C LEU A 171 -7.90 13.31 -18.85
N VAL A 172 -7.14 14.20 -19.48
CA VAL A 172 -7.62 15.57 -19.78
C VAL A 172 -8.87 15.48 -20.65
N PHE A 173 -8.88 14.64 -21.67
CA PHE A 173 -10.02 14.40 -22.53
C PHE A 173 -11.25 13.85 -21.77
N LEU A 174 -11.06 12.89 -20.86
CA LEU A 174 -12.14 12.36 -20.03
C LEU A 174 -12.72 13.41 -19.06
N MET A 175 -11.87 14.28 -18.52
CA MET A 175 -12.29 15.36 -17.62
C MET A 175 -13.06 16.46 -18.39
N GLU A 176 -12.62 16.81 -19.61
CA GLU A 176 -13.33 17.76 -20.48
C GLU A 176 -14.70 17.22 -20.93
N GLN A 177 -14.78 15.94 -21.31
CA GLN A 177 -16.08 15.31 -21.64
C GLN A 177 -17.04 15.29 -20.44
N GLN A 178 -16.53 15.08 -19.24
CA GLN A 178 -17.35 15.08 -18.04
C GLN A 178 -17.88 16.48 -17.72
N GLN A 179 -17.08 17.54 -17.93
CA GLN A 179 -17.54 18.92 -17.78
C GLN A 179 -18.62 19.30 -18.82
N LEU A 180 -18.48 18.84 -20.06
CA LEU A 180 -19.48 19.07 -21.10
C LEU A 180 -20.82 18.37 -20.79
N ASN A 181 -20.80 17.16 -20.23
CA ASN A 181 -22.01 16.44 -19.85
C ASN A 181 -22.72 17.00 -18.60
N PHE A 182 -22.04 17.84 -17.81
CA PHE A 182 -22.68 18.57 -16.69
C PHE A 182 -23.31 19.91 -17.09
N LEU A 183 -23.07 20.37 -18.32
CA LEU A 183 -23.59 21.65 -18.86
C LEU A 183 -24.83 21.49 -19.76
N PHE A 184 -25.27 20.25 -20.00
CA PHE A 184 -26.48 19.86 -20.71
C PHE A 184 -27.34 18.93 -19.83
#